data_baa986f16aebb90f016117fdea1b91da
#
_entry.id   baa986f16aebb90f016117fdea1b91da
#
_cell.length_a   1.000
_cell.length_b   1.000
_cell.length_c   1.000
_cell.angle_alpha   90.00
_cell.angle_beta   90.00
_cell.angle_gamma   90.00
#
_symmetry.space_group_name_H-M   'P 1'
#
loop_
_entity.id
_entity.type
_entity.pdbx_description
1 polymer ?
#
loop_
_entity_poly.entity_id
_entity_poly.type
_entity_poly.pdbx_seq_one_letter_code
_entity_poly.pdbx_strand_id
1 'polypeptide(L)'
;MKKIIFVFALFIACLCAKAQSIIPQVNENVELMSILSRMAGFPEYHMDMAGQYIKDMDSYFKDNTDHPAVQYMKGLRNKYGISFDAVMSMAIHLDNRDGTLTLIEKDIPTLEKRWKNVDKDEFLSYLNSFYKDTNFNEFFKSHKDLYNRGLKSYQDNVIKHFDIDWYADFYGNEPQETFSVIIGFCNGGGNYGVNRQLTGKMKEVFAIVGYYVDKEDIPM
;
A
#
# COMPACT_ATOMS: atom_id res chain seq x y z
N MET A 1 15.02 67.00 -22.72
CA MET A 1 15.69 65.68 -22.56
C MET A 1 15.05 64.94 -21.41
N LYS A 2 14.16 63.99 -21.70
CA LYS A 2 13.45 63.20 -20.68
C LYS A 2 14.28 61.95 -20.39
N LYS A 3 14.71 61.77 -19.14
CA LYS A 3 15.43 60.56 -18.68
C LYS A 3 14.36 59.49 -18.41
N ILE A 4 14.41 58.43 -19.17
CA ILE A 4 13.60 57.21 -18.96
C ILE A 4 14.38 56.36 -17.93
N ILE A 5 13.80 56.19 -16.75
CA ILE A 5 14.30 55.27 -15.70
C ILE A 5 13.66 53.93 -16.00
N PHE A 6 14.46 52.94 -16.45
CA PHE A 6 14.04 51.54 -16.63
C PHE A 6 14.13 50.88 -15.22
N VAL A 7 13.00 50.67 -14.61
CA VAL A 7 12.91 49.86 -13.38
C VAL A 7 12.83 48.39 -13.83
N PHE A 8 13.93 47.68 -13.69
CA PHE A 8 14.00 46.22 -13.85
C PHE A 8 13.40 45.60 -12.58
N ALA A 9 12.11 45.25 -12.65
CA ALA A 9 11.48 44.42 -11.64
C ALA A 9 11.99 42.99 -11.76
N LEU A 10 12.95 42.62 -10.94
CA LEU A 10 13.44 41.25 -10.77
C LEU A 10 12.33 40.45 -10.09
N PHE A 11 11.53 39.74 -10.86
CA PHE A 11 10.61 38.73 -10.35
C PHE A 11 11.46 37.53 -9.87
N ILE A 12 11.86 37.56 -8.62
CA ILE A 12 12.36 36.35 -7.95
C ILE A 12 11.13 35.50 -7.72
N ALA A 13 10.86 34.58 -8.67
CA ALA A 13 9.98 33.47 -8.43
C ALA A 13 10.66 32.60 -7.38
N CYS A 14 10.31 32.82 -6.12
CA CYS A 14 10.62 31.87 -5.05
C CYS A 14 9.87 30.59 -5.40
N LEU A 15 10.53 29.69 -6.10
CA LEU A 15 10.14 28.29 -6.17
C LEU A 15 10.30 27.74 -4.76
N CYS A 16 9.28 27.95 -3.93
CA CYS A 16 9.13 27.15 -2.73
C CYS A 16 8.93 25.71 -3.21
N ALA A 17 10.00 24.94 -3.28
CA ALA A 17 9.92 23.50 -3.30
C ALA A 17 9.10 23.16 -2.05
N LYS A 18 7.83 22.80 -2.26
CA LYS A 18 7.01 22.28 -1.15
C LYS A 18 7.63 20.94 -0.81
N ALA A 19 8.26 20.85 0.37
CA ALA A 19 8.62 19.56 0.94
C ALA A 19 7.39 18.64 0.81
N GLN A 20 7.58 17.48 0.21
CA GLN A 20 6.50 16.52 0.02
C GLN A 20 6.03 16.07 1.40
N SER A 21 4.81 16.45 1.79
CA SER A 21 4.22 15.98 3.05
C SER A 21 3.86 14.49 2.89
N ILE A 22 4.52 13.64 3.64
CA ILE A 22 4.17 12.22 3.71
C ILE A 22 2.97 12.06 4.64
N ILE A 23 1.84 11.62 4.08
CA ILE A 23 0.62 11.34 4.84
C ILE A 23 0.41 9.82 4.81
N PRO A 24 0.49 9.15 5.98
CA PRO A 24 0.25 7.72 6.05
C PRO A 24 -1.21 7.39 5.71
N GLN A 25 -1.43 6.26 5.08
CA GLN A 25 -2.77 5.81 4.68
C GLN A 25 -2.94 4.31 4.92
N VAL A 26 -4.18 3.86 5.04
CA VAL A 26 -4.56 2.45 4.91
C VAL A 26 -5.12 2.25 3.52
N ASN A 27 -4.69 1.20 2.85
CA ASN A 27 -5.09 0.92 1.47
C ASN A 27 -5.89 -0.39 1.41
N GLU A 28 -7.12 -0.32 0.89
CA GLU A 28 -8.04 -1.46 0.83
C GLU A 28 -7.46 -2.64 0.02
N ASN A 29 -6.77 -2.36 -1.08
CA ASN A 29 -6.16 -3.43 -1.89
C ASN A 29 -4.99 -4.11 -1.17
N VAL A 30 -4.23 -3.36 -0.36
CA VAL A 30 -3.17 -3.92 0.49
C VAL A 30 -3.77 -4.84 1.57
N GLU A 31 -4.84 -4.41 2.24
CA GLU A 31 -5.53 -5.26 3.22
C GLU A 31 -6.15 -6.50 2.55
N LEU A 32 -6.81 -6.35 1.40
CA LEU A 32 -7.39 -7.45 0.65
C LEU A 32 -6.34 -8.52 0.28
N MET A 33 -5.22 -8.08 -0.29
CA MET A 33 -4.15 -8.98 -0.70
C MET A 33 -3.43 -9.63 0.50
N SER A 34 -3.29 -8.90 1.60
CA SER A 34 -2.73 -9.43 2.87
C SER A 34 -3.64 -10.50 3.45
N ILE A 35 -4.94 -10.23 3.57
CA ILE A 35 -5.93 -11.17 4.13
C ILE A 35 -6.02 -12.41 3.26
N LEU A 36 -6.14 -12.26 1.93
CA LEU A 36 -6.17 -13.41 1.02
C LEU A 36 -4.89 -14.25 1.12
N SER A 37 -3.72 -13.61 1.26
CA SER A 37 -2.44 -14.32 1.43
C SER A 37 -2.36 -15.04 2.77
N ARG A 38 -2.86 -14.43 3.86
CA ARG A 38 -2.97 -15.07 5.17
C ARG A 38 -3.88 -16.31 5.09
N MET A 39 -5.06 -16.19 4.51
CA MET A 39 -5.99 -17.31 4.34
C MET A 39 -5.39 -18.43 3.46
N ALA A 40 -4.56 -18.08 2.49
CA ALA A 40 -3.80 -19.05 1.67
C ALA A 40 -2.63 -19.72 2.42
N GLY A 41 -2.41 -19.38 3.68
CA GLY A 41 -1.39 -19.97 4.54
C GLY A 41 0.02 -19.43 4.30
N PHE A 42 0.17 -18.19 3.87
CA PHE A 42 1.48 -17.56 3.70
C PHE A 42 2.05 -17.18 5.07
N PRO A 43 3.16 -17.78 5.52
CA PRO A 43 3.66 -17.63 6.88
C PRO A 43 4.02 -16.18 7.24
N GLU A 44 4.46 -15.37 6.28
CA GLU A 44 4.80 -13.96 6.48
C GLU A 44 3.59 -13.09 6.85
N TYR A 45 2.37 -13.56 6.59
CA TYR A 45 1.12 -12.88 6.96
C TYR A 45 0.48 -13.46 8.23
N HIS A 46 1.10 -14.47 8.87
CA HIS A 46 0.64 -15.10 10.12
C HIS A 46 1.32 -14.56 11.38
N MET A 47 1.98 -13.43 11.31
CA MET A 47 2.47 -12.74 12.50
C MET A 47 1.35 -11.85 13.06
N ASP A 48 0.80 -12.25 14.19
CA ASP A 48 -0.42 -11.66 14.77
C ASP A 48 -0.12 -10.34 15.52
N MET A 49 0.43 -9.36 14.80
CA MET A 49 0.96 -8.12 15.38
C MET A 49 -0.12 -7.04 15.61
N ALA A 50 -1.26 -7.15 14.94
CA ALA A 50 -2.34 -6.16 15.00
C ALA A 50 -3.47 -6.54 15.98
N GLY A 51 -3.17 -7.37 16.98
CA GLY A 51 -4.04 -7.63 18.15
C GLY A 51 -5.47 -8.01 17.80
N GLN A 52 -6.43 -7.18 18.22
CA GLN A 52 -7.86 -7.45 18.01
C GLN A 52 -8.25 -7.51 16.54
N TYR A 53 -7.60 -6.72 15.66
CA TYR A 53 -7.88 -6.75 14.23
C TYR A 53 -7.71 -8.14 13.61
N ILE A 54 -6.65 -8.85 14.01
CA ILE A 54 -6.39 -10.21 13.51
C ILE A 54 -7.49 -11.17 13.96
N LYS A 55 -7.95 -11.06 15.21
CA LYS A 55 -9.05 -11.90 15.74
C LYS A 55 -10.36 -11.63 15.00
N ASP A 56 -10.65 -10.36 14.73
CA ASP A 56 -11.86 -9.96 13.99
C ASP A 56 -11.81 -10.50 12.56
N MET A 57 -10.65 -10.40 11.91
CA MET A 57 -10.41 -10.93 10.57
C MET A 57 -10.54 -12.45 10.53
N ASP A 58 -9.87 -13.18 11.43
CA ASP A 58 -9.94 -14.65 11.50
C ASP A 58 -11.39 -15.11 11.77
N SER A 59 -12.15 -14.37 12.60
CA SER A 59 -13.56 -14.66 12.87
C SER A 59 -14.47 -14.37 11.67
N TYR A 60 -14.24 -13.25 10.97
CA TYR A 60 -15.08 -12.84 9.85
C TYR A 60 -14.94 -13.78 8.65
N PHE A 61 -13.71 -14.17 8.31
CA PHE A 61 -13.43 -14.98 7.13
C PHE A 61 -13.35 -16.50 7.42
N LYS A 62 -13.66 -16.97 8.62
CA LYS A 62 -13.53 -18.38 9.04
C LYS A 62 -14.22 -19.37 8.10
N ASP A 63 -15.38 -18.99 7.55
CA ASP A 63 -16.19 -19.84 6.68
C ASP A 63 -15.77 -19.76 5.20
N ASN A 64 -14.74 -18.97 4.89
CA ASN A 64 -14.24 -18.74 3.52
C ASN A 64 -12.86 -19.39 3.26
N THR A 65 -12.37 -20.24 4.14
CA THR A 65 -11.03 -20.88 4.02
C THR A 65 -10.90 -21.76 2.79
N ASP A 66 -12.00 -22.33 2.31
CA ASP A 66 -12.05 -23.17 1.11
C ASP A 66 -12.43 -22.39 -0.16
N HIS A 67 -12.52 -21.06 -0.08
CA HIS A 67 -12.87 -20.24 -1.24
C HIS A 67 -11.88 -20.47 -2.40
N PRO A 68 -12.36 -20.56 -3.66
CA PRO A 68 -11.49 -20.83 -4.81
C PRO A 68 -10.31 -19.88 -4.95
N ALA A 69 -10.49 -18.59 -4.63
CA ALA A 69 -9.41 -17.61 -4.65
C ALA A 69 -8.29 -17.91 -3.64
N VAL A 70 -8.62 -18.47 -2.47
CA VAL A 70 -7.63 -18.88 -1.45
C VAL A 70 -6.77 -20.02 -2.00
N GLN A 71 -7.40 -21.03 -2.64
CA GLN A 71 -6.67 -22.13 -3.27
C GLN A 71 -5.84 -21.67 -4.46
N TYR A 72 -6.38 -20.75 -5.26
CA TYR A 72 -5.65 -20.15 -6.38
C TYR A 72 -4.42 -19.38 -5.90
N MET A 73 -4.57 -18.54 -4.87
CA MET A 73 -3.44 -17.79 -4.30
C MET A 73 -2.35 -18.71 -3.74
N LYS A 74 -2.73 -19.82 -3.09
CA LYS A 74 -1.79 -20.86 -2.66
C LYS A 74 -1.05 -21.50 -3.85
N GLY A 75 -1.76 -21.74 -4.95
CA GLY A 75 -1.19 -22.23 -6.21
C GLY A 75 -0.17 -21.24 -6.81
N LEU A 76 -0.47 -19.94 -6.79
CA LEU A 76 0.44 -18.91 -7.27
C LEU A 76 1.76 -18.88 -6.47
N ARG A 77 1.70 -19.02 -5.15
CA ARG A 77 2.91 -19.15 -4.32
C ARG A 77 3.75 -20.35 -4.74
N ASN A 78 3.12 -21.50 -4.85
CA ASN A 78 3.82 -22.76 -5.15
C ASN A 78 4.44 -22.77 -6.54
N LYS A 79 3.74 -22.22 -7.54
CA LYS A 79 4.14 -22.30 -8.94
C LYS A 79 5.07 -21.16 -9.36
N TYR A 80 4.82 -19.94 -8.86
CA TYR A 80 5.49 -18.74 -9.32
C TYR A 80 6.28 -18.02 -8.22
N GLY A 81 6.22 -18.48 -6.97
CA GLY A 81 6.88 -17.86 -5.83
C GLY A 81 6.24 -16.54 -5.40
N ILE A 82 4.96 -16.31 -5.74
CA ILE A 82 4.24 -15.10 -5.31
C ILE A 82 4.18 -15.07 -3.79
N SER A 83 4.89 -14.12 -3.19
CA SER A 83 5.05 -13.97 -1.73
C SER A 83 5.66 -12.61 -1.42
N PHE A 84 5.60 -12.16 -0.16
CA PHE A 84 6.25 -10.95 0.33
C PHE A 84 5.93 -9.72 -0.55
N ASP A 85 6.98 -9.06 -1.05
CA ASP A 85 6.94 -7.88 -1.92
C ASP A 85 6.16 -8.09 -3.22
N ALA A 86 6.10 -9.30 -3.77
CA ALA A 86 5.31 -9.57 -4.97
C ALA A 86 3.80 -9.40 -4.71
N VAL A 87 3.32 -9.81 -3.54
CA VAL A 87 1.91 -9.60 -3.13
C VAL A 87 1.62 -8.10 -3.04
N MET A 88 2.50 -7.35 -2.40
CA MET A 88 2.34 -5.90 -2.22
C MET A 88 2.51 -5.15 -3.54
N SER A 89 3.40 -5.60 -4.42
CA SER A 89 3.55 -5.04 -5.76
C SER A 89 2.23 -5.16 -6.55
N MET A 90 1.54 -6.30 -6.48
CA MET A 90 0.23 -6.43 -7.12
C MET A 90 -0.79 -5.49 -6.47
N ALA A 91 -0.83 -5.45 -5.13
CA ALA A 91 -1.80 -4.63 -4.40
C ALA A 91 -1.81 -3.15 -4.82
N ILE A 92 -0.62 -2.55 -4.99
CA ILE A 92 -0.51 -1.14 -5.42
C ILE A 92 -0.80 -0.91 -6.91
N HIS A 93 -0.87 -1.96 -7.71
CA HIS A 93 -1.23 -1.88 -9.14
C HIS A 93 -2.71 -2.20 -9.40
N LEU A 94 -3.50 -2.49 -8.36
CA LEU A 94 -4.94 -2.66 -8.45
C LEU A 94 -5.66 -1.32 -8.32
N ASP A 95 -6.71 -1.16 -9.12
CA ASP A 95 -7.73 -0.12 -8.98
C ASP A 95 -9.04 -0.77 -8.53
N ASN A 96 -9.69 -0.20 -7.52
CA ASN A 96 -10.98 -0.66 -7.02
C ASN A 96 -12.03 0.41 -7.30
N ARG A 97 -12.90 0.15 -8.27
CA ARG A 97 -14.02 1.04 -8.61
C ARG A 97 -15.32 0.36 -8.25
N ASP A 98 -15.97 0.86 -7.23
CA ASP A 98 -17.27 0.38 -6.77
C ASP A 98 -17.33 -1.14 -6.52
N GLY A 99 -16.25 -1.70 -5.96
CA GLY A 99 -16.14 -3.12 -5.67
C GLY A 99 -15.72 -3.98 -6.86
N THR A 100 -15.28 -3.38 -7.95
CA THR A 100 -14.69 -4.06 -9.10
C THR A 100 -13.20 -3.77 -9.18
N LEU A 101 -12.39 -4.81 -9.01
CA LEU A 101 -10.94 -4.74 -9.06
C LEU A 101 -10.45 -4.96 -10.49
N THR A 102 -9.59 -4.06 -10.93
CA THR A 102 -8.90 -4.11 -12.23
C THR A 102 -7.44 -3.76 -12.05
N LEU A 103 -6.61 -4.03 -13.05
CA LEU A 103 -5.29 -3.41 -13.11
C LEU A 103 -5.44 -1.93 -13.49
N ILE A 104 -4.62 -1.07 -12.88
CA ILE A 104 -4.60 0.36 -13.20
C ILE A 104 -4.23 0.59 -14.67
N GLU A 105 -3.28 -0.19 -15.20
CA GLU A 105 -2.86 -0.21 -16.60
C GLU A 105 -2.64 -1.67 -17.06
N LYS A 106 -2.74 -1.92 -18.38
CA LYS A 106 -2.47 -3.25 -18.94
C LYS A 106 -1.00 -3.62 -18.88
N ASP A 107 -0.14 -2.69 -19.28
CA ASP A 107 1.31 -2.86 -19.26
C ASP A 107 1.86 -2.22 -17.99
N ILE A 108 2.43 -3.04 -17.12
CA ILE A 108 2.93 -2.63 -15.82
C ILE A 108 4.42 -3.01 -15.72
N PRO A 109 5.33 -2.15 -16.22
CA PRO A 109 6.77 -2.45 -16.20
C PRO A 109 7.34 -2.64 -14.80
N THR A 110 6.72 -2.00 -13.80
CA THR A 110 7.13 -2.03 -12.39
C THR A 110 6.49 -3.15 -11.58
N LEU A 111 5.57 -3.92 -12.16
CA LEU A 111 5.02 -5.09 -11.49
C LEU A 111 6.13 -6.12 -11.24
N GLU A 112 6.19 -6.65 -10.04
CA GLU A 112 7.24 -7.58 -9.64
C GLU A 112 7.28 -8.81 -10.59
N LYS A 113 8.50 -9.19 -10.98
CA LYS A 113 8.75 -10.13 -12.09
C LYS A 113 8.11 -11.51 -11.94
N ARG A 114 7.84 -11.97 -10.72
CA ARG A 114 7.15 -13.24 -10.44
C ARG A 114 5.73 -13.27 -11.04
N TRP A 115 5.11 -12.11 -11.25
CA TRP A 115 3.82 -11.97 -11.90
C TRP A 115 3.87 -12.09 -13.43
N LYS A 116 5.05 -12.12 -14.05
CA LYS A 116 5.20 -12.08 -15.52
C LYS A 116 4.38 -13.16 -16.23
N ASN A 117 4.43 -14.39 -15.72
CA ASN A 117 3.81 -15.56 -16.34
C ASN A 117 2.46 -15.94 -15.70
N VAL A 118 1.93 -15.12 -14.80
CA VAL A 118 0.59 -15.30 -14.23
C VAL A 118 -0.43 -14.70 -15.19
N ASP A 119 -1.51 -15.41 -15.44
CA ASP A 119 -2.68 -14.85 -16.12
C ASP A 119 -3.37 -13.85 -15.19
N LYS A 120 -3.32 -12.55 -15.55
CA LYS A 120 -3.86 -11.47 -14.73
C LYS A 120 -5.38 -11.42 -14.78
N ASP A 121 -5.98 -11.80 -15.90
CA ASP A 121 -7.45 -11.81 -16.04
C ASP A 121 -8.04 -12.94 -15.19
N GLU A 122 -7.41 -14.11 -15.20
CA GLU A 122 -7.77 -15.21 -14.31
C GLU A 122 -7.58 -14.82 -12.84
N PHE A 123 -6.43 -14.23 -12.48
CA PHE A 123 -6.19 -13.73 -11.12
C PHE A 123 -7.26 -12.73 -10.67
N LEU A 124 -7.57 -11.74 -11.50
CA LEU A 124 -8.58 -10.72 -11.20
C LEU A 124 -9.98 -11.35 -11.07
N SER A 125 -10.30 -12.36 -11.84
CA SER A 125 -11.57 -13.09 -11.71
C SER A 125 -11.72 -13.71 -10.32
N TYR A 126 -10.69 -14.42 -9.83
CA TYR A 126 -10.67 -14.99 -8.49
C TYR A 126 -10.71 -13.91 -7.40
N LEU A 127 -9.94 -12.83 -7.56
CA LEU A 127 -9.87 -11.75 -6.58
C LEU A 127 -11.21 -11.02 -6.44
N ASN A 128 -11.87 -10.73 -7.56
CA ASN A 128 -13.19 -10.10 -7.59
C ASN A 128 -14.27 -11.01 -6.97
N SER A 129 -14.23 -12.32 -7.25
CA SER A 129 -15.11 -13.30 -6.62
C SER A 129 -14.92 -13.26 -5.09
N PHE A 130 -13.67 -13.35 -4.61
CA PHE A 130 -13.37 -13.29 -3.18
C PHE A 130 -13.89 -11.99 -2.55
N TYR A 131 -13.58 -10.84 -3.14
CA TYR A 131 -14.02 -9.54 -2.64
C TYR A 131 -15.53 -9.46 -2.47
N LYS A 132 -16.28 -9.94 -3.47
CA LYS A 132 -17.74 -9.92 -3.50
C LYS A 132 -18.34 -10.95 -2.55
N ASP A 133 -17.91 -12.20 -2.65
CA ASP A 133 -18.52 -13.35 -1.97
C ASP A 133 -18.29 -13.28 -0.45
N THR A 134 -17.18 -12.66 -0.02
CA THR A 134 -16.86 -12.44 1.40
C THR A 134 -17.38 -11.11 1.94
N ASN A 135 -17.99 -10.26 1.11
CA ASN A 135 -18.41 -8.92 1.53
C ASN A 135 -17.24 -8.08 2.09
N PHE A 136 -16.07 -8.18 1.45
CA PHE A 136 -14.82 -7.62 1.94
C PHE A 136 -14.92 -6.12 2.28
N ASN A 137 -15.64 -5.36 1.46
CA ASN A 137 -15.85 -3.92 1.69
C ASN A 137 -16.51 -3.63 3.04
N GLU A 138 -17.44 -4.46 3.48
CA GLU A 138 -18.10 -4.30 4.79
C GLU A 138 -17.10 -4.53 5.92
N PHE A 139 -16.31 -5.59 5.84
CA PHE A 139 -15.22 -5.83 6.79
C PHE A 139 -14.25 -4.64 6.83
N PHE A 140 -13.76 -4.18 5.67
CA PHE A 140 -12.83 -3.06 5.61
C PHE A 140 -13.44 -1.78 6.22
N LYS A 141 -14.67 -1.45 5.88
CA LYS A 141 -15.35 -0.26 6.40
C LYS A 141 -15.63 -0.31 7.90
N SER A 142 -15.93 -1.50 8.43
CA SER A 142 -16.22 -1.68 9.87
C SER A 142 -15.02 -1.37 10.76
N HIS A 143 -13.79 -1.43 10.22
CA HIS A 143 -12.55 -1.16 10.95
C HIS A 143 -12.01 0.27 10.79
N LYS A 144 -12.79 1.18 10.17
CA LYS A 144 -12.34 2.56 9.90
C LYS A 144 -11.81 3.30 11.13
N ASP A 145 -12.45 3.13 12.28
CA ASP A 145 -12.02 3.79 13.52
C ASP A 145 -10.68 3.23 14.03
N LEU A 146 -10.46 1.93 13.87
CA LEU A 146 -9.17 1.31 14.18
C LEU A 146 -8.09 1.85 13.24
N TYR A 147 -8.36 1.90 11.94
CA TYR A 147 -7.44 2.47 10.96
C TYR A 147 -7.08 3.92 11.29
N ASN A 148 -8.05 4.73 11.63
CA ASN A 148 -7.82 6.14 12.02
C ASN A 148 -6.94 6.26 13.26
N ARG A 149 -7.11 5.40 14.27
CA ARG A 149 -6.21 5.37 15.45
C ARG A 149 -4.79 5.00 15.09
N GLY A 150 -4.61 3.96 14.25
CA GLY A 150 -3.30 3.55 13.79
C GLY A 150 -2.60 4.63 12.96
N LEU A 151 -3.33 5.26 12.04
CA LEU A 151 -2.81 6.38 11.24
C LEU A 151 -2.39 7.55 12.11
N LYS A 152 -3.20 7.90 13.12
CA LYS A 152 -2.87 8.97 14.05
C LYS A 152 -1.62 8.63 14.86
N SER A 153 -1.52 7.41 15.38
CA SER A 153 -0.35 6.97 16.14
C SER A 153 0.92 7.04 15.28
N TYR A 154 0.86 6.52 14.05
CA TYR A 154 2.01 6.55 13.14
C TYR A 154 2.40 7.97 12.75
N GLN A 155 1.40 8.84 12.50
CA GLN A 155 1.64 10.26 12.22
C GLN A 155 2.36 10.94 13.37
N ASP A 156 1.91 10.70 14.61
CA ASP A 156 2.42 11.38 15.80
C ASP A 156 3.80 10.84 16.23
N ASN A 157 4.05 9.54 16.10
CA ASN A 157 5.24 8.89 16.63
C ASN A 157 6.35 8.65 15.60
N VAL A 158 6.01 8.63 14.30
CA VAL A 158 6.98 8.36 13.23
C VAL A 158 7.12 9.54 12.29
N ILE A 159 6.03 9.92 11.59
CA ILE A 159 6.12 10.92 10.51
C ILE A 159 6.55 12.29 11.02
N LYS A 160 6.10 12.72 12.18
CA LYS A 160 6.51 14.01 12.78
C LYS A 160 8.01 14.10 13.06
N HIS A 161 8.67 12.95 13.19
CA HIS A 161 10.11 12.86 13.49
C HIS A 161 10.93 12.48 12.26
N PHE A 162 10.26 12.27 11.12
CA PHE A 162 10.91 11.92 9.87
C PHE A 162 11.39 13.19 9.16
N ASP A 163 12.70 13.27 8.96
CA ASP A 163 13.34 14.35 8.21
C ASP A 163 13.47 13.94 6.74
N ILE A 164 12.56 14.41 5.89
CA ILE A 164 12.60 14.11 4.47
C ILE A 164 13.73 14.87 3.75
N ASP A 165 14.12 16.04 4.29
CA ASP A 165 15.15 16.88 3.69
C ASP A 165 16.53 16.20 3.79
N TRP A 166 16.71 15.31 4.80
CA TRP A 166 17.88 14.46 4.93
C TRP A 166 18.20 13.70 3.63
N TYR A 167 17.18 13.33 2.87
CA TYR A 167 17.36 12.59 1.60
C TYR A 167 18.15 13.43 0.60
N ALA A 168 17.76 14.68 0.40
CA ALA A 168 18.45 15.61 -0.49
C ALA A 168 19.87 15.90 -0.01
N ASP A 169 20.05 16.10 1.30
CA ASP A 169 21.34 16.35 1.92
C ASP A 169 22.31 15.17 1.76
N PHE A 170 21.79 13.94 1.95
CA PHE A 170 22.62 12.73 1.87
C PHE A 170 22.94 12.34 0.42
N TYR A 171 21.98 12.37 -0.49
CA TYR A 171 22.16 11.96 -1.89
C TYR A 171 22.57 13.11 -2.82
N GLY A 172 22.52 14.34 -2.34
CA GLY A 172 22.90 15.54 -3.12
C GLY A 172 21.89 15.94 -4.20
N ASN A 173 20.71 15.30 -4.20
CA ASN A 173 19.63 15.59 -5.17
C ASN A 173 18.27 15.45 -4.51
N GLU A 174 17.34 16.34 -4.89
CA GLU A 174 15.93 16.15 -4.56
C GLU A 174 15.38 14.89 -5.25
N PRO A 175 14.56 14.10 -4.54
CA PRO A 175 13.94 12.94 -5.15
C PRO A 175 13.00 13.35 -6.28
N GLN A 176 13.06 12.60 -7.38
CA GLN A 176 12.16 12.78 -8.53
C GLN A 176 10.89 11.92 -8.39
N GLU A 177 10.85 11.08 -7.37
CA GLU A 177 9.75 10.19 -7.05
C GLU A 177 8.79 10.83 -6.04
N THR A 178 7.56 10.34 -6.02
CA THR A 178 6.64 10.60 -4.91
C THR A 178 6.69 9.45 -3.91
N PHE A 179 6.65 9.77 -2.62
CA PHE A 179 6.70 8.79 -1.54
C PHE A 179 5.34 8.67 -0.85
N SER A 180 4.93 7.43 -0.59
CA SER A 180 3.70 7.13 0.13
C SER A 180 3.97 6.08 1.21
N VAL A 181 3.37 6.25 2.38
CA VAL A 181 3.40 5.25 3.45
C VAL A 181 2.03 4.62 3.57
N ILE A 182 1.98 3.28 3.50
CA ILE A 182 0.77 2.50 3.70
C ILE A 182 0.96 1.64 4.95
N ILE A 183 0.04 1.75 5.89
CA ILE A 183 0.02 0.92 7.08
C ILE A 183 -0.88 -0.28 6.80
N GLY A 184 -0.31 -1.49 6.88
CA GLY A 184 -1.02 -2.75 6.67
C GLY A 184 -1.31 -3.44 8.00
N PHE A 185 -2.58 -3.64 8.31
CA PHE A 185 -3.02 -4.26 9.57
C PHE A 185 -2.92 -5.77 9.52
N CYS A 186 -3.09 -6.39 8.35
CA CYS A 186 -2.87 -7.81 8.12
C CYS A 186 -1.52 -8.12 7.46
N ASN A 187 -0.60 -7.14 7.43
CA ASN A 187 0.69 -7.27 6.73
C ASN A 187 1.71 -8.13 7.48
N GLY A 188 1.37 -8.63 8.65
CA GLY A 188 2.29 -9.36 9.52
C GLY A 188 3.47 -8.49 9.94
N GLY A 189 4.64 -9.10 10.14
CA GLY A 189 5.87 -8.37 10.50
C GLY A 189 6.63 -7.79 9.30
N GLY A 190 6.09 -7.88 8.09
CA GLY A 190 6.76 -7.46 6.86
C GLY A 190 6.72 -5.95 6.64
N ASN A 191 7.86 -5.40 6.23
CA ASN A 191 7.96 -4.04 5.70
C ASN A 191 8.45 -4.14 4.26
N TYR A 192 7.68 -3.59 3.31
CA TYR A 192 7.94 -3.76 1.89
C TYR A 192 8.11 -2.41 1.20
N GLY A 193 9.23 -2.26 0.46
CA GLY A 193 9.44 -1.17 -0.48
C GLY A 193 9.03 -1.62 -1.87
N VAL A 194 7.94 -1.08 -2.40
CA VAL A 194 7.45 -1.36 -3.75
C VAL A 194 7.26 -0.05 -4.52
N ASN A 195 7.22 -0.12 -5.82
CA ASN A 195 7.05 1.08 -6.64
C ASN A 195 6.09 0.84 -7.80
N ARG A 196 5.54 1.94 -8.30
CA ARG A 196 4.64 1.99 -9.44
C ARG A 196 5.05 3.13 -10.38
N GLN A 197 5.14 2.83 -11.66
CA GLN A 197 5.36 3.81 -12.72
C GLN A 197 4.22 3.71 -13.72
N LEU A 198 3.30 4.66 -13.66
CA LEU A 198 2.22 4.77 -14.63
C LEU A 198 2.65 5.62 -15.82
N THR A 199 2.04 5.37 -16.96
CA THR A 199 2.33 6.07 -18.21
C THR A 199 2.14 7.58 -18.05
N GLY A 200 3.20 8.36 -18.30
CA GLY A 200 3.18 9.82 -18.20
C GLY A 200 3.05 10.37 -16.78
N LYS A 201 3.24 9.55 -15.74
CA LYS A 201 3.26 9.98 -14.35
C LYS A 201 4.67 9.89 -13.76
N MET A 202 4.88 10.59 -12.65
CA MET A 202 6.07 10.40 -11.83
C MET A 202 6.05 9.00 -11.21
N LYS A 203 7.22 8.45 -10.96
CA LYS A 203 7.36 7.19 -10.24
C LYS A 203 6.89 7.37 -8.80
N GLU A 204 6.07 6.45 -8.34
CA GLU A 204 5.60 6.39 -6.96
C GLU A 204 6.35 5.28 -6.22
N VAL A 205 6.85 5.61 -5.04
CA VAL A 205 7.53 4.66 -4.14
C VAL A 205 6.66 4.50 -2.90
N PHE A 206 6.36 3.27 -2.55
CA PHE A 206 5.51 2.94 -1.42
C PHE A 206 6.32 2.20 -0.35
N ALA A 207 6.27 2.71 0.86
CA ALA A 207 6.67 1.97 2.06
C ALA A 207 5.40 1.36 2.66
N ILE A 208 5.23 0.04 2.53
CA ILE A 208 4.12 -0.69 3.14
C ILE A 208 4.66 -1.29 4.43
N VAL A 209 4.16 -0.80 5.56
CA VAL A 209 4.67 -1.13 6.90
C VAL A 209 3.61 -1.86 7.71
N GLY A 210 4.03 -2.83 8.52
CA GLY A 210 3.13 -3.54 9.41
C GLY A 210 2.62 -2.66 10.56
N TYR A 211 1.36 -2.88 10.96
CA TYR A 211 0.78 -2.29 12.15
C TYR A 211 1.05 -3.18 13.37
N TYR A 212 1.54 -2.56 14.43
CA TYR A 212 1.91 -3.26 15.67
C TYR A 212 1.15 -2.67 16.84
N VAL A 213 0.71 -3.56 17.72
CA VAL A 213 0.15 -3.17 19.02
C VAL A 213 0.87 -3.94 20.14
N ASP A 214 0.84 -3.36 21.33
CA ASP A 214 1.30 -4.03 22.53
C ASP A 214 0.24 -5.02 23.07
N LYS A 215 0.47 -5.54 24.28
CA LYS A 215 -0.45 -6.51 24.93
C LYS A 215 -1.79 -5.91 25.33
N GLU A 216 -1.92 -4.58 25.34
CA GLU A 216 -3.12 -3.81 25.69
C GLU A 216 -3.82 -3.26 24.43
N ASP A 217 -3.45 -3.76 23.24
CA ASP A 217 -3.90 -3.27 21.93
C ASP A 217 -3.59 -1.77 21.69
N ILE A 218 -2.52 -1.25 22.31
CA ILE A 218 -2.05 0.10 22.11
C ILE A 218 -1.05 0.10 20.93
N PRO A 219 -1.23 0.99 19.94
CA PRO A 219 -0.31 1.10 18.80
C PRO A 219 1.12 1.46 19.23
N MET A 220 2.10 0.74 18.67
CA MET A 220 3.53 0.95 18.90
C MET A 220 4.21 1.57 17.68
#